data_e16c6c78b5289cdd34225f6877b54de9
#
_entry.id   e16c6c78b5289cdd34225f6877b54de9
#
_cell.length_a   1.000
_cell.length_b   1.000
_cell.length_c   1.000
_cell.angle_alpha   90.00
_cell.angle_beta   90.00
_cell.angle_gamma   90.00
#
_symmetry.space_group_name_H-M   'P 1'
#
loop_
_entity.id
_entity.type
_entity.pdbx_description
1 polymer ?
#
loop_
_entity_poly.entity_id
_entity_poly.type
_entity_poly.pdbx_seq_one_letter_code
_entity_poly.pdbx_strand_id
1 'polypeptide(L)'
;LLDRVNELKEDILTGGDEAQQIRRLPDETVKVLVEKGLFRFALPKELGGDDATICETIEVLEAIAAIDGSVAWNVMIGSEINAMVAGGMDPKLAKEVYLENPGVIMCGGGGPGSKPPKAVKQDDGSYKVWGETTFQSGCHQAEWCLMAAPIYENDEPVLDENGMPNVRLWFLNKSQWTIRDTWDVAGMRGSGSHNVVA
;
A
#
# COMPACT_ATOMS: atom_id res chain seq x y z
N LEU A 1 -11.80 9.66 15.52
CA LEU A 1 -11.35 8.48 14.75
C LEU A 1 -11.94 7.19 15.32
N LEU A 2 -11.85 6.95 16.63
CA LEU A 2 -12.42 5.75 17.27
C LEU A 2 -13.92 5.58 17.04
N ASP A 3 -14.69 6.67 17.02
CA ASP A 3 -16.13 6.60 16.71
C ASP A 3 -16.39 6.01 15.32
N ARG A 4 -15.55 6.35 14.32
CA ARG A 4 -15.64 5.76 12.97
C ARG A 4 -15.45 4.25 12.99
N VAL A 5 -14.50 3.75 13.81
CA VAL A 5 -14.26 2.30 13.97
C VAL A 5 -15.45 1.63 14.63
N ASN A 6 -16.00 2.26 15.70
CA ASN A 6 -17.16 1.73 16.40
C ASN A 6 -18.40 1.63 15.51
N GLU A 7 -18.61 2.62 14.63
CA GLU A 7 -19.71 2.62 13.65
C GLU A 7 -19.58 1.47 12.63
N LEU A 8 -18.35 1.07 12.29
CA LEU A 8 -18.05 0.02 11.31
C LEU A 8 -17.82 -1.37 11.95
N LYS A 9 -18.08 -1.54 13.24
CA LYS A 9 -17.72 -2.79 13.95
C LYS A 9 -18.29 -4.04 13.27
N GLU A 10 -19.55 -4.02 12.90
CA GLU A 10 -20.21 -5.17 12.24
C GLU A 10 -19.69 -5.39 10.81
N ASP A 11 -19.43 -4.31 10.07
CA ASP A 11 -18.86 -4.39 8.71
C ASP A 11 -17.44 -4.96 8.73
N ILE A 12 -16.63 -4.58 9.74
CA ILE A 12 -15.27 -5.08 9.94
C ILE A 12 -15.30 -6.56 10.31
N LEU A 13 -16.19 -6.96 11.23
CA LEU A 13 -16.32 -8.36 11.66
C LEU A 13 -16.76 -9.27 10.50
N THR A 14 -17.85 -8.90 9.84
CA THR A 14 -18.38 -9.67 8.70
C THR A 14 -17.38 -9.71 7.54
N GLY A 15 -16.76 -8.57 7.23
CA GLY A 15 -15.74 -8.48 6.19
C GLY A 15 -14.48 -9.27 6.52
N GLY A 16 -14.07 -9.33 7.78
CA GLY A 16 -12.96 -10.15 8.24
C GLY A 16 -13.23 -11.64 8.07
N ASP A 17 -14.43 -12.10 8.44
CA ASP A 17 -14.85 -13.51 8.26
C ASP A 17 -14.85 -13.92 6.78
N GLU A 18 -15.39 -13.08 5.90
CA GLU A 18 -15.37 -13.33 4.45
C GLU A 18 -13.94 -13.29 3.89
N ALA A 19 -13.12 -12.33 4.35
CA ALA A 19 -11.73 -12.18 3.92
C ALA A 19 -10.88 -13.43 4.17
N GLN A 20 -11.16 -14.19 5.25
CA GLN A 20 -10.50 -15.46 5.51
C GLN A 20 -10.74 -16.48 4.38
N GLN A 21 -11.90 -16.44 3.74
CA GLN A 21 -12.29 -17.38 2.68
C GLN A 21 -11.71 -16.96 1.33
N ILE A 22 -11.85 -15.67 0.98
CA ILE A 22 -11.42 -15.15 -0.33
C ILE A 22 -9.96 -14.69 -0.38
N ARG A 23 -9.26 -14.69 0.75
CA ARG A 23 -7.85 -14.32 0.93
C ARG A 23 -7.52 -12.88 0.50
N ARG A 24 -8.46 -11.97 0.67
CA ARG A 24 -8.37 -10.52 0.48
C ARG A 24 -9.55 -9.85 1.16
N LEU A 25 -9.54 -8.54 1.32
CA LEU A 25 -10.74 -7.84 1.79
C LEU A 25 -11.84 -7.90 0.71
N PRO A 26 -13.12 -8.10 1.11
CA PRO A 26 -14.27 -7.91 0.24
C PRO A 26 -14.36 -6.45 -0.23
N ASP A 27 -14.86 -6.25 -1.45
CA ASP A 27 -14.94 -4.91 -2.06
C ASP A 27 -15.87 -3.98 -1.26
N GLU A 28 -16.97 -4.49 -0.69
CA GLU A 28 -17.88 -3.70 0.17
C GLU A 28 -17.21 -3.29 1.48
N THR A 29 -16.39 -4.15 2.08
CA THR A 29 -15.60 -3.79 3.28
C THR A 29 -14.61 -2.69 2.95
N VAL A 30 -13.89 -2.80 1.83
CA VAL A 30 -12.97 -1.75 1.38
C VAL A 30 -13.71 -0.43 1.18
N LYS A 31 -14.87 -0.45 0.56
CA LYS A 31 -15.70 0.72 0.29
C LYS A 31 -16.08 1.46 1.57
N VAL A 32 -16.62 0.77 2.59
CA VAL A 32 -17.01 1.43 3.84
C VAL A 32 -15.80 1.97 4.61
N LEU A 33 -14.66 1.29 4.58
CA LEU A 33 -13.42 1.78 5.16
C LEU A 33 -12.92 3.06 4.47
N VAL A 34 -13.01 3.12 3.13
CA VAL A 34 -12.68 4.31 2.33
C VAL A 34 -13.62 5.47 2.66
N GLU A 35 -14.94 5.23 2.65
CA GLU A 35 -15.96 6.25 2.94
C GLU A 35 -15.78 6.86 4.34
N LYS A 36 -15.32 6.08 5.31
CA LYS A 36 -14.98 6.54 6.66
C LYS A 36 -13.57 7.13 6.79
N GLY A 37 -12.81 7.19 5.71
CA GLY A 37 -11.47 7.78 5.67
C GLY A 37 -10.39 6.97 6.39
N LEU A 38 -10.60 5.66 6.62
CA LEU A 38 -9.67 4.82 7.38
C LEU A 38 -8.38 4.46 6.62
N PHE A 39 -8.28 4.74 5.32
CA PHE A 39 -7.04 4.63 4.58
C PHE A 39 -6.26 5.95 4.47
N ARG A 40 -6.80 7.05 5.04
CA ARG A 40 -6.21 8.39 4.89
C ARG A 40 -6.06 9.18 6.19
N PHE A 41 -6.43 8.63 7.34
CA PHE A 41 -6.40 9.37 8.61
C PHE A 41 -5.00 9.86 8.99
N ALA A 42 -3.93 9.19 8.53
CA ALA A 42 -2.54 9.60 8.75
C ALA A 42 -2.05 10.66 7.74
N LEU A 43 -2.79 10.96 6.68
CA LEU A 43 -2.45 12.04 5.76
C LEU A 43 -2.60 13.41 6.41
N PRO A 44 -1.77 14.41 6.01
CA PRO A 44 -1.97 15.80 6.38
C PRO A 44 -3.36 16.34 5.99
N LYS A 45 -3.88 17.29 6.77
CA LYS A 45 -5.19 17.92 6.51
C LYS A 45 -5.26 18.59 5.14
N GLU A 46 -4.16 19.17 4.68
CA GLU A 46 -4.04 19.79 3.35
C GLU A 46 -4.24 18.80 2.20
N LEU A 47 -4.08 17.51 2.47
CA LEU A 47 -4.33 16.42 1.53
C LEU A 47 -5.61 15.66 1.86
N GLY A 48 -6.44 16.24 2.75
CA GLY A 48 -7.75 15.72 3.13
C GLY A 48 -7.69 14.55 4.12
N GLY A 49 -6.59 14.36 4.84
CA GLY A 49 -6.48 13.45 5.98
C GLY A 49 -6.92 14.07 7.28
N ASP A 50 -6.75 13.32 8.36
CA ASP A 50 -7.04 13.80 9.72
C ASP A 50 -5.78 14.33 10.44
N ASP A 51 -4.59 14.15 9.84
CA ASP A 51 -3.28 14.48 10.46
C ASP A 51 -3.10 13.76 11.80
N ALA A 52 -3.50 12.50 11.84
CA ALA A 52 -3.48 11.70 13.04
C ALA A 52 -2.07 11.54 13.61
N THR A 53 -1.93 11.78 14.89
CA THR A 53 -0.68 11.52 15.62
C THR A 53 -0.37 10.03 15.66
N ILE A 54 0.87 9.67 16.00
CA ILE A 54 1.28 8.28 16.13
C ILE A 54 0.46 7.55 17.21
N CYS A 55 0.10 8.23 18.31
CA CYS A 55 -0.72 7.65 19.36
C CYS A 55 -2.14 7.37 18.87
N GLU A 56 -2.78 8.33 18.19
CA GLU A 56 -4.10 8.14 17.59
C GLU A 56 -4.10 7.05 16.53
N THR A 57 -3.03 6.96 15.73
CA THR A 57 -2.84 5.89 14.75
C THR A 57 -2.83 4.52 15.42
N ILE A 58 -2.05 4.36 16.51
CA ILE A 58 -1.99 3.10 17.25
C ILE A 58 -3.37 2.76 17.86
N GLU A 59 -4.04 3.70 18.49
CA GLU A 59 -5.36 3.49 19.08
C GLU A 59 -6.40 3.03 18.05
N VAL A 60 -6.40 3.63 16.87
CA VAL A 60 -7.30 3.25 15.76
C VAL A 60 -6.99 1.82 15.28
N LEU A 61 -5.72 1.51 15.06
CA LEU A 61 -5.30 0.20 14.60
C LEU A 61 -5.57 -0.90 15.63
N GLU A 62 -5.34 -0.64 16.91
CA GLU A 62 -5.70 -1.56 18.01
C GLU A 62 -7.21 -1.82 18.05
N ALA A 63 -8.03 -0.76 17.91
CA ALA A 63 -9.47 -0.90 17.91
C ALA A 63 -9.99 -1.76 16.74
N ILE A 64 -9.43 -1.59 15.54
CA ILE A 64 -9.76 -2.43 14.37
C ILE A 64 -9.24 -3.85 14.57
N ALA A 65 -7.99 -4.02 15.05
CA ALA A 65 -7.37 -5.33 15.26
C ALA A 65 -8.09 -6.17 16.33
N ALA A 66 -8.69 -5.53 17.31
CA ALA A 66 -9.54 -6.21 18.31
C ALA A 66 -10.79 -6.84 17.68
N ILE A 67 -11.20 -6.39 16.49
CA ILE A 67 -12.33 -6.96 15.74
C ILE A 67 -11.81 -7.97 14.71
N ASP A 68 -10.90 -7.54 13.81
CA ASP A 68 -10.22 -8.40 12.82
C ASP A 68 -8.80 -7.91 12.48
N GLY A 69 -7.83 -8.80 12.65
CA GLY A 69 -6.42 -8.47 12.41
C GLY A 69 -6.07 -8.27 10.93
N SER A 70 -6.74 -8.95 10.01
CA SER A 70 -6.48 -8.79 8.57
C SER A 70 -7.00 -7.45 8.06
N VAL A 71 -8.15 -7.01 8.56
CA VAL A 71 -8.70 -5.67 8.25
C VAL A 71 -7.77 -4.59 8.79
N ALA A 72 -7.35 -4.70 10.06
CA ALA A 72 -6.41 -3.76 10.68
C ALA A 72 -5.10 -3.66 9.90
N TRP A 73 -4.56 -4.79 9.46
CA TRP A 73 -3.33 -4.82 8.66
C TRP A 73 -3.48 -4.09 7.32
N ASN A 74 -4.59 -4.30 6.62
CA ASN A 74 -4.86 -3.58 5.37
C ASN A 74 -4.98 -2.07 5.60
N VAL A 75 -5.69 -1.66 6.64
CA VAL A 75 -5.83 -0.24 7.02
C VAL A 75 -4.46 0.36 7.39
N MET A 76 -3.66 -0.36 8.17
CA MET A 76 -2.30 0.07 8.54
C MET A 76 -1.45 0.31 7.31
N ILE A 77 -1.30 -0.71 6.45
CA ILE A 77 -0.47 -0.62 5.24
C ILE A 77 -0.95 0.51 4.32
N GLY A 78 -2.26 0.59 4.04
CA GLY A 78 -2.79 1.62 3.15
C GLY A 78 -2.61 3.04 3.70
N SER A 79 -2.86 3.26 4.99
CA SER A 79 -2.71 4.58 5.61
C SER A 79 -1.24 4.99 5.77
N GLU A 80 -0.37 4.05 6.14
CA GLU A 80 1.07 4.30 6.31
C GLU A 80 1.75 4.61 4.98
N ILE A 81 1.49 3.81 3.94
CA ILE A 81 2.06 4.05 2.61
C ILE A 81 1.57 5.37 2.05
N ASN A 82 0.28 5.68 2.17
CA ASN A 82 -0.26 6.96 1.75
C ASN A 82 0.46 8.14 2.45
N ALA A 83 0.64 8.08 3.77
CA ALA A 83 1.31 9.14 4.52
C ALA A 83 2.81 9.26 4.18
N MET A 84 3.53 8.13 4.08
CA MET A 84 4.94 8.09 3.71
C MET A 84 5.18 8.69 2.32
N VAL A 85 4.35 8.31 1.38
CA VAL A 85 4.43 8.76 -0.01
C VAL A 85 4.12 10.25 -0.12
N ALA A 86 3.07 10.71 0.54
CA ALA A 86 2.69 12.12 0.57
C ALA A 86 3.84 13.01 1.07
N GLY A 87 4.60 12.54 2.09
CA GLY A 87 5.75 13.26 2.64
C GLY A 87 6.95 13.39 1.71
N GLY A 88 7.09 12.49 0.74
CA GLY A 88 8.19 12.48 -0.24
C GLY A 88 7.81 12.93 -1.66
N MET A 89 6.53 13.21 -1.91
CA MET A 89 6.01 13.55 -3.22
C MET A 89 6.10 15.08 -3.49
N ASP A 90 6.25 15.43 -4.76
CA ASP A 90 6.07 16.83 -5.17
C ASP A 90 4.70 17.37 -4.70
N PRO A 91 4.62 18.55 -4.08
CA PRO A 91 3.37 19.06 -3.49
C PRO A 91 2.21 19.21 -4.47
N LYS A 92 2.49 19.49 -5.76
CA LYS A 92 1.44 19.57 -6.79
C LYS A 92 0.92 18.19 -7.11
N LEU A 93 1.81 17.21 -7.31
CA LEU A 93 1.45 15.82 -7.57
C LEU A 93 0.69 15.22 -6.38
N ALA A 94 1.12 15.52 -5.15
CA ALA A 94 0.40 15.06 -3.95
C ALA A 94 -1.06 15.54 -3.93
N LYS A 95 -1.31 16.80 -4.29
CA LYS A 95 -2.69 17.35 -4.39
C LYS A 95 -3.49 16.64 -5.49
N GLU A 96 -2.92 16.43 -6.65
CA GLU A 96 -3.55 15.69 -7.74
C GLU A 96 -3.95 14.28 -7.30
N VAL A 97 -3.02 13.54 -6.66
CA VAL A 97 -3.26 12.17 -6.22
C VAL A 97 -4.32 12.08 -5.10
N TYR A 98 -4.24 12.93 -4.07
CA TYR A 98 -5.04 12.76 -2.86
C TYR A 98 -6.32 13.58 -2.79
N LEU A 99 -6.38 14.74 -3.47
CA LEU A 99 -7.58 15.59 -3.47
C LEU A 99 -8.51 15.27 -4.63
N GLU A 100 -7.96 14.88 -5.79
CA GLU A 100 -8.78 14.49 -6.95
C GLU A 100 -9.30 13.03 -6.79
N ASN A 101 -8.58 12.18 -6.04
CA ASN A 101 -9.01 10.84 -5.69
C ASN A 101 -8.99 10.60 -4.16
N PRO A 102 -10.03 11.04 -3.43
CA PRO A 102 -10.10 10.87 -1.98
C PRO A 102 -10.12 9.42 -1.50
N GLY A 103 -10.41 8.47 -2.38
CA GLY A 103 -10.45 7.04 -2.10
C GLY A 103 -9.17 6.28 -2.43
N VAL A 104 -8.12 6.97 -2.87
CA VAL A 104 -6.88 6.32 -3.30
C VAL A 104 -6.28 5.44 -2.21
N ILE A 105 -5.97 4.21 -2.57
CA ILE A 105 -5.23 3.26 -1.73
C ILE A 105 -3.95 2.90 -2.45
N MET A 106 -2.86 2.87 -1.70
CA MET A 106 -1.56 2.41 -2.17
C MET A 106 -1.15 1.14 -1.44
N CYS A 107 -0.47 0.25 -2.13
CA CYS A 107 0.20 -0.88 -1.52
C CYS A 107 1.71 -0.78 -1.75
N GLY A 108 2.47 -1.47 -0.94
CA GLY A 108 3.92 -1.50 -1.06
C GLY A 108 4.55 -2.35 0.02
N GLY A 109 5.84 -2.54 -0.08
CA GLY A 109 6.61 -3.29 0.91
C GLY A 109 7.15 -4.60 0.36
N GLY A 110 7.46 -5.49 1.27
CA GLY A 110 7.98 -6.80 0.97
C GLY A 110 9.41 -6.84 0.45
N GLY A 111 9.89 -8.04 0.29
CA GLY A 111 11.19 -8.32 -0.29
C GLY A 111 11.11 -8.65 -1.79
N PRO A 112 12.25 -8.90 -2.41
CA PRO A 112 12.28 -9.37 -3.79
C PRO A 112 11.64 -10.76 -3.89
N GLY A 113 10.86 -10.96 -4.96
CA GLY A 113 10.33 -12.25 -5.36
C GLY A 113 11.34 -13.07 -6.18
N SER A 114 10.82 -14.01 -6.94
CA SER A 114 11.65 -14.90 -7.79
C SER A 114 12.42 -14.16 -8.90
N LYS A 115 11.95 -12.98 -9.25
CA LYS A 115 12.61 -12.06 -10.20
C LYS A 115 12.79 -10.70 -9.52
N PRO A 116 13.94 -10.46 -8.87
CA PRO A 116 14.19 -9.21 -8.15
C PRO A 116 13.89 -7.98 -9.00
N PRO A 117 13.29 -6.93 -8.43
CA PRO A 117 12.99 -5.71 -9.16
C PRO A 117 14.24 -5.03 -9.70
N LYS A 118 14.11 -4.42 -10.88
CA LYS A 118 15.14 -3.59 -11.54
C LYS A 118 14.48 -2.38 -12.15
N ALA A 119 15.21 -1.26 -12.17
CA ALA A 119 14.85 -0.05 -12.88
C ALA A 119 15.98 0.31 -13.84
N VAL A 120 15.73 0.26 -15.14
CA VAL A 120 16.74 0.58 -16.16
C VAL A 120 16.44 1.91 -16.81
N LYS A 121 17.41 2.81 -16.75
CA LYS A 121 17.35 4.10 -17.39
C LYS A 121 17.32 3.96 -18.90
N GLN A 122 16.45 4.71 -19.56
CA GLN A 122 16.30 4.75 -21.00
C GLN A 122 16.99 5.98 -21.59
N ASP A 123 17.23 5.99 -22.91
CA ASP A 123 17.91 7.10 -23.60
C ASP A 123 17.16 8.43 -23.51
N ASP A 124 15.83 8.38 -23.37
CA ASP A 124 14.98 9.56 -23.20
C ASP A 124 14.91 10.09 -21.75
N GLY A 125 15.68 9.48 -20.85
CA GLY A 125 15.72 9.83 -19.42
C GLY A 125 14.61 9.19 -18.57
N SER A 126 13.68 8.47 -19.17
CA SER A 126 12.70 7.67 -18.45
C SER A 126 13.30 6.40 -17.83
N TYR A 127 12.51 5.67 -17.05
CA TYR A 127 12.94 4.39 -16.48
C TYR A 127 11.96 3.29 -16.82
N LYS A 128 12.46 2.16 -17.23
CA LYS A 128 11.69 0.93 -17.34
C LYS A 128 11.89 0.12 -16.07
N VAL A 129 10.79 -0.14 -15.36
CA VAL A 129 10.78 -0.89 -14.10
C VAL A 129 10.09 -2.22 -14.32
N TRP A 130 10.69 -3.30 -13.82
CA TRP A 130 10.07 -4.63 -13.82
C TRP A 130 10.62 -5.48 -12.69
N GLY A 131 9.92 -6.57 -12.39
CA GLY A 131 10.31 -7.55 -11.39
C GLY A 131 9.15 -8.01 -10.57
N GLU A 132 9.44 -8.72 -9.50
CA GLU A 132 8.47 -9.28 -8.58
C GLU A 132 8.80 -8.86 -7.15
N THR A 133 7.79 -8.38 -6.43
CA THR A 133 7.85 -8.12 -5.00
C THR A 133 6.86 -8.99 -4.25
N THR A 134 7.23 -9.40 -3.05
CA THR A 134 6.42 -10.25 -2.16
C THR A 134 5.70 -9.41 -1.10
N PHE A 135 4.74 -10.00 -0.40
CA PHE A 135 4.05 -9.37 0.73
C PHE A 135 3.41 -8.02 0.41
N GLN A 136 2.81 -7.90 -0.78
CA GLN A 136 2.10 -6.70 -1.20
C GLN A 136 0.69 -6.67 -0.60
N SER A 137 0.61 -6.44 0.71
CA SER A 137 -0.65 -6.42 1.44
C SER A 137 -1.59 -5.36 0.86
N GLY A 138 -2.86 -5.73 0.68
CA GLY A 138 -3.84 -4.82 0.11
C GLY A 138 -3.71 -4.56 -1.40
N CYS A 139 -2.93 -5.36 -2.13
CA CYS A 139 -2.74 -5.15 -3.56
C CYS A 139 -4.02 -5.26 -4.41
N HIS A 140 -5.06 -5.95 -3.92
CA HIS A 140 -6.33 -6.07 -4.63
C HIS A 140 -7.06 -4.73 -4.74
N GLN A 141 -7.14 -3.99 -3.64
CA GLN A 141 -7.82 -2.70 -3.56
C GLN A 141 -6.92 -1.50 -3.93
N ALA A 142 -5.59 -1.70 -4.04
CA ALA A 142 -4.67 -0.61 -4.34
C ALA A 142 -4.75 -0.16 -5.80
N GLU A 143 -4.68 1.15 -6.01
CA GLU A 143 -4.55 1.77 -7.33
C GLU A 143 -3.09 1.98 -7.72
N TRP A 144 -2.23 2.15 -6.72
CA TRP A 144 -0.80 2.33 -6.90
C TRP A 144 -0.02 1.31 -6.09
N CYS A 145 1.04 0.77 -6.70
CA CYS A 145 1.98 -0.12 -6.04
C CYS A 145 3.33 0.57 -5.91
N LEU A 146 3.87 0.56 -4.70
CA LEU A 146 5.21 1.03 -4.41
C LEU A 146 6.19 -0.13 -4.50
N MET A 147 7.10 -0.05 -5.46
CA MET A 147 8.11 -1.07 -5.71
C MET A 147 9.52 -0.48 -5.48
N ALA A 148 10.28 -1.05 -4.55
CA ALA A 148 11.68 -0.72 -4.37
C ALA A 148 12.53 -1.45 -5.43
N ALA A 149 13.28 -0.70 -6.25
CA ALA A 149 14.16 -1.30 -7.24
C ALA A 149 15.47 -0.51 -7.40
N PRO A 150 16.62 -1.20 -7.47
CA PRO A 150 17.89 -0.58 -7.79
C PRO A 150 17.93 -0.11 -9.25
N ILE A 151 18.62 1.00 -9.47
CA ILE A 151 18.86 1.56 -10.80
C ILE A 151 19.99 0.79 -11.49
N TYR A 152 19.80 0.52 -12.78
CA TYR A 152 20.79 -0.08 -13.65
C TYR A 152 21.05 0.83 -14.85
N GLU A 153 22.32 0.93 -15.25
CA GLU A 153 22.79 1.52 -16.49
C GLU A 153 23.78 0.53 -17.14
N ASN A 154 23.62 0.21 -18.42
CA ASN A 154 24.48 -0.73 -19.16
C ASN A 154 24.61 -2.12 -18.47
N ASP A 155 23.49 -2.64 -17.93
CA ASP A 155 23.40 -3.92 -17.19
C ASP A 155 24.17 -3.96 -15.84
N GLU A 156 24.74 -2.84 -15.40
CA GLU A 156 25.42 -2.74 -14.11
C GLU A 156 24.60 -1.89 -13.13
N PRO A 157 24.59 -2.25 -11.83
CA PRO A 157 23.88 -1.45 -10.83
C PRO A 157 24.59 -0.09 -10.64
N VAL A 158 23.84 0.97 -10.66
CA VAL A 158 24.33 2.29 -10.26
C VAL A 158 24.54 2.29 -8.75
N LEU A 159 25.73 2.64 -8.31
CA LEU A 159 26.07 2.71 -6.88
C LEU A 159 25.86 4.13 -6.33
N ASP A 160 25.51 4.21 -5.05
CA ASP A 160 25.45 5.46 -4.30
C ASP A 160 26.88 5.87 -3.80
N GLU A 161 26.96 6.95 -3.04
CA GLU A 161 28.20 7.48 -2.47
C GLU A 161 28.88 6.51 -1.48
N ASN A 162 28.16 5.52 -0.96
CA ASN A 162 28.66 4.50 -0.04
C ASN A 162 29.01 3.19 -0.75
N GLY A 163 28.91 3.14 -2.08
CA GLY A 163 29.15 1.95 -2.87
C GLY A 163 28.04 0.90 -2.82
N MET A 164 26.85 1.29 -2.35
CA MET A 164 25.68 0.40 -2.32
C MET A 164 24.79 0.65 -3.55
N PRO A 165 24.00 -0.36 -4.01
CA PRO A 165 23.08 -0.15 -5.10
C PRO A 165 22.12 1.02 -4.81
N ASN A 166 22.00 1.96 -5.74
CA ASN A 166 21.09 3.09 -5.64
C ASN A 166 19.65 2.62 -5.82
N VAL A 167 19.00 2.30 -4.71
CA VAL A 167 17.61 1.82 -4.67
C VAL A 167 16.66 3.02 -4.59
N ARG A 168 15.65 3.04 -5.46
CA ARG A 168 14.57 4.02 -5.41
C ARG A 168 13.21 3.35 -5.27
N LEU A 169 12.25 4.12 -4.78
CA LEU A 169 10.85 3.73 -4.73
C LEU A 169 10.16 4.19 -6.01
N TRP A 170 9.52 3.25 -6.69
CA TRP A 170 8.84 3.46 -7.96
C TRP A 170 7.34 3.32 -7.77
N PHE A 171 6.60 4.32 -8.24
CA PHE A 171 5.15 4.32 -8.24
C PHE A 171 4.65 3.73 -9.53
N LEU A 172 3.93 2.63 -9.43
CA LEU A 172 3.34 1.92 -10.55
C LEU A 172 1.83 2.00 -10.47
N ASN A 173 1.19 2.52 -11.50
CA ASN A 173 -0.26 2.54 -11.60
C ASN A 173 -0.80 1.13 -11.82
N LYS A 174 -2.05 0.87 -11.45
CA LYS A 174 -2.72 -0.44 -11.53
C LYS A 174 -2.57 -1.13 -12.89
N SER A 175 -2.48 -0.38 -13.98
CA SER A 175 -2.28 -0.92 -15.33
C SER A 175 -0.87 -1.44 -15.61
N GLN A 176 0.10 -1.15 -14.74
CA GLN A 176 1.52 -1.46 -14.94
C GLN A 176 1.98 -2.70 -14.17
N TRP A 177 1.11 -3.32 -13.40
CA TRP A 177 1.43 -4.49 -12.60
C TRP A 177 0.26 -5.48 -12.50
N THR A 178 0.58 -6.70 -12.13
CA THR A 178 -0.38 -7.80 -11.95
C THR A 178 -0.16 -8.50 -10.62
N ILE A 179 -1.24 -9.09 -10.09
CA ILE A 179 -1.19 -9.89 -8.86
C ILE A 179 -0.88 -11.33 -9.24
N ARG A 180 0.11 -11.92 -8.58
CA ARG A 180 0.34 -13.36 -8.59
C ARG A 180 -0.29 -13.95 -7.34
N ASP A 181 -1.23 -14.87 -7.49
CA ASP A 181 -1.87 -15.55 -6.37
C ASP A 181 -0.88 -16.46 -5.64
N THR A 182 -0.34 -15.96 -4.53
CA THR A 182 0.69 -16.63 -3.72
C THR A 182 0.36 -16.63 -2.22
N TRP A 183 -0.68 -15.89 -1.79
CA TRP A 183 -1.00 -15.73 -0.38
C TRP A 183 -1.97 -16.81 0.10
N ASP A 184 -1.42 -17.98 0.46
CA ASP A 184 -2.18 -19.07 1.07
C ASP A 184 -1.52 -19.50 2.40
N VAL A 185 -1.99 -18.92 3.49
CA VAL A 185 -1.37 -18.97 4.81
C VAL A 185 -2.39 -19.41 5.88
N ALA A 186 -1.91 -19.81 7.04
CA ALA A 186 -2.75 -20.28 8.15
C ALA A 186 -3.44 -19.10 8.88
N GLY A 187 -2.76 -17.96 9.02
CA GLY A 187 -3.30 -16.75 9.67
C GLY A 187 -3.16 -15.52 8.80
N MET A 188 -3.92 -14.45 9.09
CA MET A 188 -3.89 -13.20 8.31
C MET A 188 -4.23 -13.39 6.82
N ARG A 189 -5.06 -14.38 6.50
CA ARG A 189 -5.44 -14.72 5.12
C ARG A 189 -6.06 -13.52 4.40
N GLY A 190 -6.93 -12.78 5.09
CA GLY A 190 -7.61 -11.60 4.57
C GLY A 190 -6.70 -10.40 4.30
N SER A 191 -5.42 -10.43 4.71
CA SER A 191 -4.48 -9.36 4.35
C SER A 191 -4.17 -9.29 2.86
N GLY A 192 -4.40 -10.39 2.11
CA GLY A 192 -4.19 -10.43 0.66
C GLY A 192 -2.77 -10.08 0.25
N SER A 193 -1.77 -10.53 1.04
CA SER A 193 -0.38 -10.14 0.87
C SER A 193 0.30 -10.91 -0.27
N HIS A 194 -0.34 -10.94 -1.42
CA HIS A 194 0.14 -11.62 -2.63
C HIS A 194 1.42 -11.00 -3.19
N ASN A 195 2.04 -11.68 -4.13
CA ASN A 195 3.13 -11.10 -4.91
C ASN A 195 2.57 -10.19 -6.01
N VAL A 196 3.32 -9.13 -6.32
CA VAL A 196 3.04 -8.23 -7.43
C VAL A 196 4.18 -8.31 -8.44
N VAL A 197 3.81 -8.36 -9.71
CA VAL A 197 4.74 -8.42 -10.85
C VAL A 197 4.50 -7.22 -11.76
N ALA A 198 5.56 -6.48 -12.02
CA ALA A 198 5.61 -5.40 -13.00
C ALA A 198 6.41 -5.81 -14.24
#